data_15ce3b4bd187442d997b0b4a98ca000e
#
_entry.id   15ce3b4bd187442d997b0b4a98ca000e
#
_cell.length_a   1.000
_cell.length_b   1.000
_cell.length_c   1.000
_cell.angle_alpha   90.00
_cell.angle_beta   90.00
_cell.angle_gamma   90.00
#
_symmetry.space_group_name_H-M   'P 1'
#
loop_
_entity.id
_entity.type
_entity.pdbx_description
1 polymer ?
#
loop_
_entity_poly.entity_id
_entity_poly.type
_entity_poly.pdbx_seq_one_letter_code
_entity_poly.pdbx_strand_id
1 'polypeptide(L)'
;MAPVGSRESLHAALSSGADAVYFGVEGLNMRARSSANFTLDDLRDIAATCREAGVKTYLTVNTVIYDSETELHGQILDAAAEAGISAIIASDIAAISAARARGLEVHISTQCNITNTEAVRFYSQWADTVVLARELNLDQVRAIADAIDREDIRGPHGGRVKIEMFCHGALCMAVSGKCYLSLHQMNSSANRGSCTQICRRGYTVTDRETGDQLDIENQYIMSPRDLKTIHFLDRVAEAGVRVLKIEGRARGPEYVATVVRAYDRALRAICDDGAGLTPELVEELDTELSKVFNRGFWDGYYLGQRLGEWSSKYGSSATRRKKYIAKAVRHYPRLGVGEFIMEAGELHPGDEIVITGPVTGALVTTVEQIRLDVDPVEGAYKGDTFSIPVPARVRPGDRLYLWEPV
;
A
#
# COMPACT_ATOMS: atom_id res chain seq x y z
N MET A 1 -7.84 -0.94 -4.04
CA MET A 1 -7.65 -1.35 -2.62
C MET A 1 -6.35 -0.80 -2.09
N ALA A 2 -6.41 0.01 -1.04
CA ALA A 2 -5.28 0.79 -0.50
C ALA A 2 -4.66 0.12 0.75
N PRO A 3 -3.31 0.15 0.90
CA PRO A 3 -2.61 -0.35 2.07
C PRO A 3 -2.70 0.64 3.21
N VAL A 4 -3.05 0.19 4.41
CA VAL A 4 -3.13 1.04 5.60
C VAL A 4 -2.33 0.44 6.75
N GLY A 5 -1.36 1.21 7.26
CA GLY A 5 -0.50 0.81 8.37
C GLY A 5 -0.55 1.78 9.56
N SER A 6 -1.31 2.87 9.44
CA SER A 6 -1.51 3.86 10.50
C SER A 6 -2.82 4.64 10.27
N ARG A 7 -3.26 5.41 11.26
CA ARG A 7 -4.44 6.28 11.13
C ARG A 7 -4.25 7.35 10.06
N GLU A 8 -3.04 7.92 9.94
CA GLU A 8 -2.68 8.87 8.89
C GLU A 8 -2.85 8.23 7.50
N SER A 9 -2.36 6.99 7.33
CA SER A 9 -2.50 6.25 6.06
C SER A 9 -3.96 5.88 5.78
N LEU A 10 -4.77 5.61 6.79
CA LEU A 10 -6.21 5.37 6.65
C LEU A 10 -6.90 6.59 6.07
N HIS A 11 -6.75 7.75 6.70
CA HIS A 11 -7.39 8.97 6.22
C HIS A 11 -6.82 9.45 4.87
N ALA A 12 -5.53 9.23 4.61
CA ALA A 12 -4.92 9.46 3.31
C ALA A 12 -5.56 8.60 2.21
N ALA A 13 -5.83 7.32 2.47
CA ALA A 13 -6.52 6.42 1.54
C ALA A 13 -7.96 6.87 1.27
N LEU A 14 -8.72 7.20 2.34
CA LEU A 14 -10.11 7.63 2.24
C LEU A 14 -10.26 8.93 1.44
N SER A 15 -9.39 9.92 1.70
CA SER A 15 -9.42 11.21 1.00
C SER A 15 -8.88 11.17 -0.43
N SER A 16 -8.30 10.06 -0.85
CA SER A 16 -7.67 9.90 -2.19
C SER A 16 -8.44 9.00 -3.15
N GLY A 17 -9.66 8.53 -2.79
CA GLY A 17 -10.53 7.78 -3.68
C GLY A 17 -10.38 6.26 -3.57
N ALA A 18 -9.94 5.72 -2.43
CA ALA A 18 -9.89 4.27 -2.22
C ALA A 18 -11.30 3.69 -2.04
N ASP A 19 -11.67 2.64 -2.80
CA ASP A 19 -12.92 1.88 -2.60
C ASP A 19 -12.82 0.87 -1.46
N ALA A 20 -11.60 0.48 -1.12
CA ALA A 20 -11.32 -0.46 -0.05
C ALA A 20 -9.94 -0.22 0.57
N VAL A 21 -9.83 -0.50 1.86
CA VAL A 21 -8.57 -0.48 2.61
C VAL A 21 -8.25 -1.88 3.14
N TYR A 22 -6.96 -2.21 3.22
CA TYR A 22 -6.52 -3.44 3.87
C TYR A 22 -5.43 -3.15 4.90
N PHE A 23 -5.53 -3.81 6.05
CA PHE A 23 -4.65 -3.57 7.20
C PHE A 23 -4.48 -4.84 8.02
N GLY A 24 -3.61 -4.80 9.02
CA GLY A 24 -3.40 -5.87 9.98
C GLY A 24 -3.53 -5.35 11.41
N VAL A 25 -3.93 -6.24 12.31
CA VAL A 25 -3.79 -6.03 13.76
C VAL A 25 -2.51 -6.68 14.25
N GLU A 26 -2.09 -6.36 15.47
CA GLU A 26 -0.94 -6.98 16.12
C GLU A 26 -1.04 -8.51 16.08
N GLY A 27 0.07 -9.19 15.82
CA GLY A 27 0.17 -10.65 15.83
C GLY A 27 0.18 -11.31 14.46
N LEU A 28 -0.94 -11.83 13.97
CA LEU A 28 -1.00 -12.83 12.90
C LEU A 28 -1.17 -12.24 11.49
N ASN A 29 -0.29 -11.34 11.06
CA ASN A 29 -0.27 -10.84 9.69
C ASN A 29 1.15 -10.72 9.12
N MET A 30 1.29 -10.74 7.78
CA MET A 30 2.57 -10.72 7.05
C MET A 30 3.42 -9.46 7.24
N ARG A 31 2.93 -8.47 7.95
CA ARG A 31 3.64 -7.23 8.31
C ARG A 31 3.68 -6.98 9.82
N ALA A 32 3.44 -8.02 10.63
CA ALA A 32 3.35 -7.89 12.10
C ALA A 32 4.56 -7.18 12.74
N ARG A 33 5.76 -7.32 12.16
CA ARG A 33 6.99 -6.66 12.65
C ARG A 33 7.51 -5.52 11.78
N SER A 34 6.91 -5.27 10.62
CA SER A 34 7.44 -4.29 9.65
C SER A 34 6.55 -3.08 9.40
N SER A 35 5.39 -3.02 10.04
CA SER A 35 4.49 -1.86 10.03
C SER A 35 3.95 -1.60 11.43
N ALA A 36 3.53 -0.38 11.70
CA ALA A 36 2.69 -0.09 12.85
C ALA A 36 1.35 -0.79 12.61
N ASN A 37 1.02 -1.77 13.45
CA ASN A 37 -0.25 -2.50 13.34
C ASN A 37 -1.28 -1.85 14.27
N PHE A 38 -2.55 -1.98 13.91
CA PHE A 38 -3.65 -1.59 14.77
C PHE A 38 -3.85 -2.62 15.90
N THR A 39 -4.50 -2.21 16.97
CA THR A 39 -4.96 -3.10 18.02
C THR A 39 -6.34 -3.68 17.69
N LEU A 40 -6.80 -4.67 18.43
CA LEU A 40 -8.17 -5.18 18.28
C LEU A 40 -9.22 -4.11 18.60
N ASP A 41 -8.93 -3.22 19.54
CA ASP A 41 -9.82 -2.13 19.93
C ASP A 41 -10.01 -1.11 18.81
N ASP A 42 -9.01 -0.93 17.93
CA ASP A 42 -9.11 -0.04 16.77
C ASP A 42 -10.09 -0.54 15.70
N LEU A 43 -10.43 -1.84 15.66
CA LEU A 43 -11.23 -2.43 14.57
C LEU A 43 -12.61 -1.77 14.40
N ARG A 44 -13.29 -1.50 15.51
CA ARG A 44 -14.64 -0.88 15.49
C ARG A 44 -14.58 0.54 14.93
N ASP A 45 -13.59 1.32 15.35
CA ASP A 45 -13.39 2.69 14.90
C ASP A 45 -13.02 2.75 13.41
N ILE A 46 -12.08 1.89 12.98
CA ILE A 46 -11.71 1.77 11.56
C ILE A 46 -12.90 1.37 10.70
N ALA A 47 -13.66 0.36 11.13
CA ALA A 47 -14.84 -0.12 10.40
C ALA A 47 -15.92 0.96 10.31
N ALA A 48 -16.18 1.71 11.39
CA ALA A 48 -17.12 2.81 11.42
C ALA A 48 -16.69 3.93 10.48
N THR A 49 -15.43 4.40 10.59
CA THR A 49 -14.86 5.45 9.74
C THR A 49 -14.92 5.10 8.25
N CYS A 50 -14.56 3.87 7.89
CA CYS A 50 -14.64 3.40 6.51
C CYS A 50 -16.08 3.29 6.01
N ARG A 51 -17.00 2.82 6.85
CA ARG A 51 -18.41 2.70 6.50
C ARG A 51 -19.04 4.06 6.23
N GLU A 52 -18.75 5.07 7.05
CA GLU A 52 -19.17 6.45 6.82
C GLU A 52 -18.66 7.03 5.50
N ALA A 53 -17.45 6.62 5.09
CA ALA A 53 -16.87 6.99 3.81
C ALA A 53 -17.31 6.11 2.63
N GLY A 54 -18.12 5.07 2.85
CA GLY A 54 -18.52 4.10 1.81
C GLY A 54 -17.38 3.17 1.36
N VAL A 55 -16.34 3.01 2.15
CA VAL A 55 -15.12 2.25 1.84
C VAL A 55 -15.11 0.90 2.55
N LYS A 56 -14.78 -0.18 1.84
CA LYS A 56 -14.70 -1.53 2.40
C LYS A 56 -13.44 -1.73 3.24
N THR A 57 -13.54 -2.61 4.24
CA THR A 57 -12.44 -2.94 5.15
C THR A 57 -12.02 -4.40 5.01
N TYR A 58 -10.73 -4.66 4.81
CA TYR A 58 -10.18 -6.00 4.68
C TYR A 58 -9.07 -6.23 5.73
N LEU A 59 -9.31 -7.19 6.62
CA LEU A 59 -8.35 -7.54 7.67
C LEU A 59 -7.42 -8.65 7.18
N THR A 60 -6.11 -8.44 7.28
CA THR A 60 -5.12 -9.46 6.92
C THR A 60 -4.80 -10.38 8.10
N VAL A 61 -5.09 -11.67 7.95
CA VAL A 61 -4.67 -12.78 8.83
C VAL A 61 -3.99 -13.85 7.98
N ASN A 62 -3.03 -13.43 7.18
CA ASN A 62 -2.46 -14.20 6.09
C ASN A 62 -1.09 -14.82 6.40
N THR A 63 -0.78 -15.02 7.68
CA THR A 63 0.38 -15.81 8.13
C THR A 63 0.02 -17.30 8.21
N VAL A 64 1.02 -18.16 8.27
CA VAL A 64 0.85 -19.56 8.70
C VAL A 64 0.42 -19.56 10.18
N ILE A 65 -0.55 -20.38 10.55
CA ILE A 65 -1.10 -20.52 11.90
C ILE A 65 -0.58 -21.79 12.53
N TYR A 66 -0.12 -21.74 13.78
CA TYR A 66 0.22 -22.91 14.58
C TYR A 66 -0.92 -23.26 15.52
N ASP A 67 -1.06 -24.53 15.92
CA ASP A 67 -2.11 -24.98 16.82
C ASP A 67 -2.19 -24.18 18.12
N SER A 68 -1.04 -23.76 18.63
CA SER A 68 -0.95 -22.91 19.84
C SER A 68 -1.50 -21.49 19.67
N GLU A 69 -1.83 -21.07 18.44
CA GLU A 69 -2.32 -19.72 18.12
C GLU A 69 -3.79 -19.69 17.72
N THR A 70 -4.42 -20.86 17.64
CA THR A 70 -5.83 -20.98 17.17
C THR A 70 -6.81 -20.21 18.05
N GLU A 71 -6.57 -20.12 19.35
CA GLU A 71 -7.40 -19.33 20.27
C GLU A 71 -7.27 -17.84 19.98
N LEU A 72 -6.04 -17.28 19.92
CA LEU A 72 -5.81 -15.88 19.55
C LEU A 72 -6.38 -15.56 18.18
N HIS A 73 -6.18 -16.46 17.20
CA HIS A 73 -6.74 -16.31 15.87
C HIS A 73 -8.27 -16.25 15.89
N GLY A 74 -8.91 -17.10 16.69
CA GLY A 74 -10.35 -17.08 16.93
C GLY A 74 -10.82 -15.72 17.47
N GLN A 75 -10.16 -15.18 18.49
CA GLN A 75 -10.46 -13.87 19.07
C GLN A 75 -10.36 -12.73 18.06
N ILE A 76 -9.34 -12.76 17.19
CA ILE A 76 -9.18 -11.76 16.12
C ILE A 76 -10.36 -11.83 15.13
N LEU A 77 -10.78 -13.02 14.73
CA LEU A 77 -11.91 -13.19 13.80
C LEU A 77 -13.26 -12.82 14.44
N ASP A 78 -13.45 -13.12 15.73
CA ASP A 78 -14.64 -12.71 16.46
C ASP A 78 -14.73 -11.18 16.54
N ALA A 79 -13.64 -10.51 16.90
CA ALA A 79 -13.56 -9.05 16.91
C ALA A 79 -13.79 -8.43 15.52
N ALA A 80 -13.28 -9.07 14.45
CA ALA A 80 -13.51 -8.62 13.07
C ALA A 80 -14.99 -8.74 12.67
N ALA A 81 -15.66 -9.84 13.03
CA ALA A 81 -17.09 -10.05 12.77
C ALA A 81 -17.94 -9.04 13.53
N GLU A 82 -17.66 -8.83 14.83
CA GLU A 82 -18.36 -7.84 15.67
C GLU A 82 -18.17 -6.39 15.18
N ALA A 83 -16.98 -6.04 14.69
CA ALA A 83 -16.71 -4.72 14.13
C ALA A 83 -17.39 -4.50 12.77
N GLY A 84 -17.83 -5.55 12.09
CA GLY A 84 -18.40 -5.50 10.75
C GLY A 84 -17.34 -5.29 9.66
N ILE A 85 -16.17 -5.94 9.81
CA ILE A 85 -15.13 -5.97 8.77
C ILE A 85 -15.69 -6.66 7.52
N SER A 86 -15.46 -6.08 6.34
CA SER A 86 -16.05 -6.52 5.08
C SER A 86 -15.53 -7.89 4.63
N ALA A 87 -14.24 -8.16 4.78
CA ALA A 87 -13.64 -9.45 4.43
C ALA A 87 -12.32 -9.71 5.16
N ILE A 88 -11.90 -10.98 5.14
CA ILE A 88 -10.63 -11.46 5.70
C ILE A 88 -9.70 -11.87 4.56
N ILE A 89 -8.46 -11.40 4.56
CA ILE A 89 -7.42 -11.85 3.63
C ILE A 89 -6.62 -12.95 4.32
N ALA A 90 -6.73 -14.18 3.85
CA ALA A 90 -6.14 -15.38 4.47
C ALA A 90 -5.42 -16.28 3.47
N SER A 91 -4.48 -17.09 3.97
CA SER A 91 -3.75 -18.10 3.19
C SER A 91 -3.71 -19.47 3.88
N ASP A 92 -3.81 -19.50 5.18
CA ASP A 92 -3.84 -20.73 5.97
C ASP A 92 -5.25 -21.32 6.00
N ILE A 93 -5.35 -22.64 5.86
CA ILE A 93 -6.64 -23.34 5.86
C ILE A 93 -7.40 -23.17 7.17
N ALA A 94 -6.69 -23.14 8.32
CA ALA A 94 -7.31 -22.89 9.61
C ALA A 94 -7.95 -21.48 9.65
N ALA A 95 -7.24 -20.47 9.10
CA ALA A 95 -7.74 -19.12 9.00
C ALA A 95 -8.97 -19.01 8.08
N ILE A 96 -8.89 -19.62 6.90
CA ILE A 96 -9.99 -19.64 5.90
C ILE A 96 -11.24 -20.31 6.50
N SER A 97 -11.08 -21.51 7.07
CA SER A 97 -12.20 -22.28 7.66
C SER A 97 -12.85 -21.54 8.83
N ALA A 98 -12.03 -20.98 9.73
CA ALA A 98 -12.52 -20.27 10.90
C ALA A 98 -13.24 -18.95 10.54
N ALA A 99 -12.76 -18.22 9.50
CA ALA A 99 -13.44 -17.03 8.98
C ALA A 99 -14.81 -17.38 8.38
N ARG A 100 -14.86 -18.45 7.55
CA ARG A 100 -16.10 -18.94 6.96
C ARG A 100 -17.13 -19.38 8.01
N ALA A 101 -16.69 -20.09 9.07
CA ALA A 101 -17.57 -20.50 10.17
C ALA A 101 -18.23 -19.31 10.90
N ARG A 102 -17.66 -18.11 10.78
CA ARG A 102 -18.20 -16.85 11.34
C ARG A 102 -18.99 -16.02 10.33
N GLY A 103 -19.20 -16.52 9.11
CA GLY A 103 -19.92 -15.81 8.05
C GLY A 103 -19.12 -14.65 7.43
N LEU A 104 -17.81 -14.57 7.68
CA LEU A 104 -16.94 -13.56 7.08
C LEU A 104 -16.60 -13.91 5.63
N GLU A 105 -16.64 -12.91 4.74
CA GLU A 105 -16.13 -13.05 3.37
C GLU A 105 -14.62 -13.28 3.41
N VAL A 106 -14.12 -14.14 2.52
CA VAL A 106 -12.69 -14.47 2.45
C VAL A 106 -12.13 -14.08 1.10
N HIS A 107 -10.98 -13.41 1.11
CA HIS A 107 -10.10 -13.22 -0.03
C HIS A 107 -8.89 -14.16 0.12
N ILE A 108 -8.66 -15.02 -0.85
CA ILE A 108 -7.48 -15.90 -0.85
C ILE A 108 -6.24 -15.07 -1.16
N SER A 109 -5.30 -15.07 -0.22
CA SER A 109 -4.09 -14.27 -0.31
C SER A 109 -3.11 -14.78 -1.39
N THR A 110 -2.26 -13.90 -1.89
CA THR A 110 -1.20 -14.21 -2.87
C THR A 110 -0.25 -15.32 -2.41
N GLN A 111 -0.15 -15.61 -1.11
CA GLN A 111 0.66 -16.71 -0.59
C GLN A 111 0.15 -18.10 -1.01
N CYS A 112 -1.10 -18.21 -1.45
CA CYS A 112 -1.65 -19.46 -2.02
C CYS A 112 -1.17 -19.70 -3.45
N ASN A 113 -0.51 -18.73 -4.07
CA ASN A 113 0.13 -18.83 -5.38
C ASN A 113 -0.78 -19.40 -6.48
N ILE A 114 -1.98 -18.83 -6.63
CA ILE A 114 -3.00 -19.27 -7.58
C ILE A 114 -2.56 -18.89 -9.01
N THR A 115 -2.41 -19.88 -9.89
CA THR A 115 -1.87 -19.72 -11.24
C THR A 115 -2.73 -20.32 -12.35
N ASN A 116 -3.84 -20.96 -12.03
CA ASN A 116 -4.67 -21.65 -13.02
C ASN A 116 -6.14 -21.76 -12.57
N THR A 117 -7.00 -22.12 -13.49
CA THR A 117 -8.46 -22.24 -13.27
C THR A 117 -8.82 -23.30 -12.22
N GLU A 118 -8.09 -24.43 -12.17
CA GLU A 118 -8.40 -25.47 -11.19
C GLU A 118 -8.13 -25.03 -9.75
N ALA A 119 -7.05 -24.24 -9.55
CA ALA A 119 -6.81 -23.63 -8.25
C ALA A 119 -7.91 -22.62 -7.89
N VAL A 120 -8.39 -21.81 -8.85
CA VAL A 120 -9.53 -20.90 -8.63
C VAL A 120 -10.79 -21.71 -8.25
N ARG A 121 -11.11 -22.78 -8.99
CA ARG A 121 -12.24 -23.68 -8.72
C ARG A 121 -12.15 -24.29 -7.31
N PHE A 122 -10.96 -24.72 -6.91
CA PHE A 122 -10.76 -25.24 -5.55
C PHE A 122 -11.05 -24.20 -4.48
N TYR A 123 -10.47 -23.00 -4.63
CA TYR A 123 -10.62 -21.94 -3.64
C TYR A 123 -11.98 -21.23 -3.70
N SER A 124 -12.73 -21.31 -4.80
CA SER A 124 -14.07 -20.76 -4.92
C SER A 124 -15.07 -21.36 -3.93
N GLN A 125 -14.80 -22.55 -3.41
CA GLN A 125 -15.60 -23.18 -2.36
C GLN A 125 -15.50 -22.40 -1.02
N TRP A 126 -14.48 -21.58 -0.85
CA TRP A 126 -14.15 -20.90 0.40
C TRP A 126 -14.14 -19.38 0.29
N ALA A 127 -13.98 -18.84 -0.90
CA ALA A 127 -13.73 -17.42 -1.12
C ALA A 127 -14.43 -16.86 -2.35
N ASP A 128 -14.78 -15.59 -2.27
CA ASP A 128 -15.41 -14.82 -3.35
C ASP A 128 -14.37 -14.03 -4.17
N THR A 129 -13.16 -13.92 -3.66
CA THR A 129 -12.05 -13.21 -4.31
C THR A 129 -10.77 -14.00 -4.14
N VAL A 130 -9.99 -14.12 -5.24
CA VAL A 130 -8.69 -14.78 -5.23
C VAL A 130 -7.61 -13.84 -5.74
N VAL A 131 -6.48 -13.78 -5.02
CA VAL A 131 -5.30 -13.04 -5.49
C VAL A 131 -4.46 -13.97 -6.35
N LEU A 132 -4.33 -13.66 -7.64
CA LEU A 132 -3.49 -14.43 -8.53
C LEU A 132 -1.99 -14.22 -8.23
N ALA A 133 -1.19 -15.21 -8.61
CA ALA A 133 0.26 -15.14 -8.52
C ALA A 133 0.82 -14.01 -9.39
N ARG A 134 1.91 -13.38 -8.94
CA ARG A 134 2.53 -12.23 -9.62
C ARG A 134 3.36 -12.62 -10.84
N GLU A 135 3.60 -13.90 -11.02
CA GLU A 135 4.37 -14.49 -12.10
C GLU A 135 3.57 -14.65 -13.39
N LEU A 136 2.24 -14.49 -13.33
CA LEU A 136 1.36 -14.59 -14.49
C LEU A 136 1.47 -13.38 -15.41
N ASN A 137 1.41 -13.62 -16.72
CA ASN A 137 1.17 -12.57 -17.69
C ASN A 137 -0.35 -12.32 -17.89
N LEU A 138 -0.71 -11.20 -18.52
CA LEU A 138 -2.10 -10.80 -18.71
C LEU A 138 -2.89 -11.77 -19.61
N ASP A 139 -2.27 -12.49 -20.53
CA ASP A 139 -2.95 -13.51 -21.34
C ASP A 139 -3.38 -14.70 -20.48
N GLN A 140 -2.52 -15.13 -19.56
CA GLN A 140 -2.85 -16.19 -18.58
C GLN A 140 -3.95 -15.73 -17.62
N VAL A 141 -3.91 -14.46 -17.17
CA VAL A 141 -4.96 -13.87 -16.33
C VAL A 141 -6.30 -13.84 -17.06
N ARG A 142 -6.32 -13.41 -18.32
CA ARG A 142 -7.51 -13.39 -19.20
C ARG A 142 -8.07 -14.80 -19.35
N ALA A 143 -7.25 -15.80 -19.64
CA ALA A 143 -7.69 -17.18 -19.77
C ALA A 143 -8.39 -17.70 -18.50
N ILE A 144 -7.91 -17.33 -17.32
CA ILE A 144 -8.55 -17.64 -16.03
C ILE A 144 -9.89 -16.90 -15.90
N ALA A 145 -9.93 -15.60 -16.22
CA ALA A 145 -11.15 -14.80 -16.16
C ALA A 145 -12.24 -15.34 -17.10
N ASP A 146 -11.87 -15.65 -18.36
CA ASP A 146 -12.77 -16.24 -19.35
C ASP A 146 -13.30 -17.61 -18.88
N ALA A 147 -12.49 -18.39 -18.19
CA ALA A 147 -12.91 -19.68 -17.61
C ALA A 147 -13.90 -19.47 -16.45
N ILE A 148 -13.67 -18.49 -15.57
CA ILE A 148 -14.61 -18.13 -14.50
C ILE A 148 -15.97 -17.78 -15.09
N ASP A 149 -16.00 -17.00 -16.16
CA ASP A 149 -17.22 -16.55 -16.81
C ASP A 149 -17.92 -17.70 -17.57
N ARG A 150 -17.19 -18.47 -18.37
CA ARG A 150 -17.71 -19.57 -19.18
C ARG A 150 -18.26 -20.71 -18.33
N GLU A 151 -17.62 -21.00 -17.22
CA GLU A 151 -17.95 -22.14 -16.35
C GLU A 151 -18.76 -21.73 -15.13
N ASP A 152 -19.10 -20.43 -15.04
CA ASP A 152 -19.88 -19.82 -13.96
C ASP A 152 -19.31 -20.17 -12.56
N ILE A 153 -17.98 -20.05 -12.39
CA ILE A 153 -17.33 -20.38 -11.12
C ILE A 153 -17.70 -19.34 -10.07
N ARG A 154 -18.49 -19.77 -9.07
CA ARG A 154 -19.05 -18.91 -8.03
C ARG A 154 -18.42 -19.13 -6.67
N GLY A 155 -18.29 -18.04 -5.92
CA GLY A 155 -17.92 -18.08 -4.51
C GLY A 155 -19.09 -18.38 -3.58
N PRO A 156 -18.83 -18.48 -2.28
CA PRO A 156 -19.82 -18.87 -1.28
C PRO A 156 -21.02 -17.93 -1.14
N HIS A 157 -20.88 -16.66 -1.54
CA HIS A 157 -22.00 -15.69 -1.52
C HIS A 157 -22.76 -15.63 -2.85
N GLY A 158 -22.52 -16.59 -3.75
CA GLY A 158 -23.26 -16.79 -4.99
C GLY A 158 -22.85 -15.89 -6.15
N GLY A 159 -21.95 -14.92 -5.95
CA GLY A 159 -21.34 -14.14 -7.02
C GLY A 159 -20.22 -14.92 -7.73
N ARG A 160 -19.89 -14.56 -8.99
CA ARG A 160 -18.72 -15.08 -9.66
C ARG A 160 -17.45 -14.65 -8.90
N VAL A 161 -16.47 -15.56 -8.82
CA VAL A 161 -15.20 -15.30 -8.18
C VAL A 161 -14.50 -14.10 -8.84
N LYS A 162 -14.04 -13.16 -8.04
CA LYS A 162 -13.31 -11.98 -8.49
C LYS A 162 -11.80 -12.24 -8.50
N ILE A 163 -11.15 -11.77 -9.54
CA ILE A 163 -9.70 -11.77 -9.63
C ILE A 163 -9.16 -10.48 -9.00
N GLU A 164 -8.26 -10.64 -8.02
CA GLU A 164 -7.47 -9.57 -7.42
C GLU A 164 -6.01 -9.68 -7.88
N MET A 165 -5.40 -8.57 -8.29
CA MET A 165 -3.99 -8.49 -8.65
C MET A 165 -3.31 -7.27 -8.05
N PHE A 166 -2.01 -7.37 -7.77
CA PHE A 166 -1.21 -6.20 -7.42
C PHE A 166 -1.03 -5.31 -8.65
N CYS A 167 -1.18 -4.00 -8.44
CA CYS A 167 -0.97 -3.00 -9.50
C CYS A 167 0.22 -2.08 -9.23
N HIS A 168 0.66 -1.94 -7.97
CA HIS A 168 1.75 -1.04 -7.61
C HIS A 168 2.50 -1.51 -6.36
N GLY A 169 3.79 -1.18 -6.31
CA GLY A 169 4.63 -1.27 -5.12
C GLY A 169 5.56 -2.49 -5.11
N ALA A 170 6.10 -2.78 -3.93
CA ALA A 170 7.20 -3.71 -3.78
C ALA A 170 6.91 -5.12 -4.30
N LEU A 171 7.77 -5.64 -5.17
CA LEU A 171 7.83 -7.05 -5.55
C LEU A 171 8.75 -7.83 -4.61
N CYS A 172 8.39 -9.08 -4.34
CA CYS A 172 9.23 -10.02 -3.60
C CYS A 172 10.14 -10.78 -4.57
N MET A 173 11.39 -11.02 -4.19
CA MET A 173 12.32 -11.87 -4.94
C MET A 173 11.87 -13.35 -4.96
N ALA A 174 11.25 -13.80 -3.87
CA ALA A 174 10.74 -15.15 -3.74
C ALA A 174 9.24 -15.21 -4.04
N VAL A 175 8.75 -16.42 -4.34
CA VAL A 175 7.32 -16.72 -4.30
C VAL A 175 6.74 -16.23 -2.97
N SER A 176 5.62 -15.50 -3.02
CA SER A 176 5.04 -14.83 -1.86
C SER A 176 4.85 -15.77 -0.67
N GLY A 177 5.42 -15.43 0.48
CA GLY A 177 5.35 -16.23 1.71
C GLY A 177 6.23 -17.49 1.73
N LYS A 178 7.04 -17.77 0.71
CA LYS A 178 7.86 -19.00 0.61
C LYS A 178 9.37 -18.73 0.78
N CYS A 179 9.75 -17.61 1.41
CA CYS A 179 11.14 -17.21 1.57
C CYS A 179 11.71 -17.63 2.94
N TYR A 180 12.84 -18.34 2.94
CA TYR A 180 13.56 -18.76 4.14
C TYR A 180 14.74 -17.84 4.53
N LEU A 181 15.09 -16.81 3.72
CA LEU A 181 16.26 -15.97 3.97
C LEU A 181 16.30 -15.38 5.37
N SER A 182 15.21 -14.73 5.79
CA SER A 182 15.14 -14.13 7.15
C SER A 182 15.12 -15.19 8.25
N LEU A 183 14.48 -16.33 8.03
CA LEU A 183 14.46 -17.43 8.99
C LEU A 183 15.86 -18.01 9.16
N HIS A 184 16.55 -18.30 8.05
CA HIS A 184 17.87 -18.91 8.08
C HIS A 184 18.93 -18.04 8.72
N GLN A 185 18.95 -16.73 8.40
CA GLN A 185 20.01 -15.83 8.91
C GLN A 185 19.68 -15.20 10.27
N MET A 186 18.41 -14.99 10.58
CA MET A 186 17.99 -14.15 11.71
C MET A 186 16.97 -14.84 12.63
N ASN A 187 16.69 -16.13 12.41
CA ASN A 187 15.61 -16.85 13.09
C ASN A 187 14.28 -16.08 13.09
N SER A 188 13.97 -15.44 11.96
CA SER A 188 12.83 -14.54 11.78
C SER A 188 12.04 -14.94 10.53
N SER A 189 10.93 -15.65 10.70
CA SER A 189 10.18 -16.26 9.60
C SER A 189 9.38 -15.23 8.80
N ALA A 190 9.64 -15.15 7.49
CA ALA A 190 8.94 -14.24 6.59
C ALA A 190 7.46 -14.60 6.43
N ASN A 191 7.09 -15.90 6.38
CA ASN A 191 5.69 -16.34 6.28
C ASN A 191 4.92 -16.22 7.61
N ARG A 192 5.62 -15.77 8.66
CA ARG A 192 5.08 -15.43 9.98
C ARG A 192 5.10 -13.92 10.26
N GLY A 193 5.19 -13.10 9.23
CA GLY A 193 5.17 -11.64 9.33
C GLY A 193 6.49 -10.98 9.76
N SER A 194 7.59 -11.73 9.81
CA SER A 194 8.88 -11.27 10.34
C SER A 194 9.97 -11.19 9.26
N CYS A 195 9.62 -10.74 8.06
CA CYS A 195 10.59 -10.51 6.98
C CYS A 195 11.51 -9.33 7.29
N THR A 196 12.81 -9.58 7.41
CA THR A 196 13.84 -8.56 7.69
C THR A 196 14.43 -7.92 6.43
N GLN A 197 13.90 -8.27 5.25
CA GLN A 197 14.28 -7.74 3.93
C GLN A 197 15.78 -7.88 3.63
N ILE A 198 16.40 -8.99 4.00
CA ILE A 198 17.83 -9.27 3.76
C ILE A 198 18.17 -9.17 2.28
N CYS A 199 17.27 -9.60 1.39
CA CYS A 199 17.42 -9.48 -0.06
C CYS A 199 17.59 -8.03 -0.57
N ARG A 200 17.41 -7.03 0.29
CA ARG A 200 17.50 -5.61 -0.06
C ARG A 200 18.71 -4.90 0.58
N ARG A 201 19.62 -5.67 1.15
CA ARG A 201 20.89 -5.16 1.70
C ARG A 201 21.96 -5.17 0.62
N GLY A 202 22.98 -4.33 0.80
CA GLY A 202 24.27 -4.45 0.08
C GLY A 202 25.04 -5.66 0.55
N TYR A 203 25.85 -6.27 -0.33
CA TYR A 203 26.70 -7.41 -0.04
C TYR A 203 28.07 -7.20 -0.63
N THR A 204 29.12 -7.65 0.10
CA THR A 204 30.45 -7.79 -0.43
C THR A 204 30.75 -9.26 -0.66
N VAL A 205 31.06 -9.63 -1.89
CA VAL A 205 31.54 -10.98 -2.23
C VAL A 205 33.07 -10.95 -2.21
N THR A 206 33.68 -11.83 -1.43
CA THR A 206 35.14 -11.95 -1.33
C THR A 206 35.59 -13.26 -1.97
N ASP A 207 36.50 -13.20 -2.93
CA ASP A 207 37.21 -14.37 -3.42
C ASP A 207 38.12 -14.90 -2.29
N ARG A 208 37.94 -16.16 -1.93
CA ARG A 208 38.67 -16.77 -0.81
C ARG A 208 40.11 -17.11 -1.13
N GLU A 209 40.46 -17.24 -2.40
CA GLU A 209 41.82 -17.57 -2.84
C GLU A 209 42.66 -16.33 -3.02
N THR A 210 42.12 -15.29 -3.67
CA THR A 210 42.84 -14.06 -3.97
C THR A 210 42.64 -12.97 -2.94
N GLY A 211 41.52 -12.98 -2.18
CA GLY A 211 41.10 -11.92 -1.27
C GLY A 211 40.42 -10.74 -1.97
N ASP A 212 40.29 -10.78 -3.29
CA ASP A 212 39.61 -9.73 -4.05
C ASP A 212 38.17 -9.58 -3.61
N GLN A 213 37.70 -8.34 -3.52
CA GLN A 213 36.35 -8.01 -3.08
C GLN A 213 35.55 -7.34 -4.18
N LEU A 214 34.30 -7.77 -4.33
CA LEU A 214 33.29 -7.15 -5.18
C LEU A 214 32.13 -6.68 -4.31
N ASP A 215 31.95 -5.38 -4.24
CA ASP A 215 30.79 -4.78 -3.57
C ASP A 215 29.57 -4.86 -4.47
N ILE A 216 28.50 -5.44 -3.93
CA ILE A 216 27.23 -5.61 -4.61
C ILE A 216 26.18 -4.75 -3.92
N GLU A 217 26.00 -3.56 -4.43
CA GLU A 217 25.02 -2.59 -3.94
C GLU A 217 23.63 -2.84 -4.54
N ASN A 218 23.03 -3.97 -4.24
CA ASN A 218 21.70 -4.41 -4.74
C ASN A 218 21.56 -4.60 -6.26
N GLN A 219 22.56 -4.26 -7.05
CA GLN A 219 22.56 -4.52 -8.49
C GLN A 219 22.73 -6.01 -8.72
N TYR A 220 21.82 -6.61 -9.49
CA TYR A 220 21.94 -7.99 -10.00
C TYR A 220 21.69 -9.15 -9.03
N ILE A 221 21.47 -8.95 -7.72
CA ILE A 221 21.35 -10.13 -6.85
C ILE A 221 19.90 -10.42 -6.42
N MET A 222 19.24 -9.56 -5.65
CA MET A 222 17.97 -9.98 -5.01
C MET A 222 16.96 -8.84 -4.76
N SER A 223 17.23 -7.60 -5.16
CA SER A 223 16.32 -6.48 -4.92
C SER A 223 15.55 -6.07 -6.19
N PRO A 224 14.39 -6.68 -6.49
CA PRO A 224 13.61 -6.29 -7.65
C PRO A 224 13.13 -4.84 -7.52
N ARG A 225 12.97 -4.18 -8.66
CA ARG A 225 12.27 -2.90 -8.79
C ARG A 225 10.82 -3.05 -8.33
N ASP A 226 10.19 -1.94 -8.03
CA ASP A 226 8.79 -1.92 -7.62
C ASP A 226 7.88 -2.04 -8.87
N LEU A 227 6.79 -2.82 -8.74
CA LEU A 227 5.77 -2.96 -9.76
C LEU A 227 5.08 -1.63 -10.01
N LYS A 228 4.84 -1.29 -11.28
CA LYS A 228 4.00 -0.18 -11.71
C LYS A 228 3.24 -0.55 -12.98
N THR A 229 1.91 -0.52 -12.93
CA THR A 229 1.05 -0.92 -14.06
C THR A 229 0.32 0.25 -14.71
N ILE A 230 0.59 1.49 -14.29
CA ILE A 230 -0.22 2.66 -14.65
C ILE A 230 -0.34 2.85 -16.17
N HIS A 231 0.72 2.59 -16.93
CA HIS A 231 0.78 2.78 -18.37
C HIS A 231 0.14 1.66 -19.22
N PHE A 232 -0.33 0.59 -18.59
CA PHE A 232 -1.10 -0.49 -19.22
C PHE A 232 -2.26 -0.96 -18.33
N LEU A 233 -2.79 -0.07 -17.49
CA LEU A 233 -3.85 -0.38 -16.54
C LEU A 233 -5.16 -0.79 -17.23
N ASP A 234 -5.43 -0.24 -18.41
CA ASP A 234 -6.51 -0.63 -19.31
C ASP A 234 -6.43 -2.13 -19.66
N ARG A 235 -5.25 -2.61 -20.06
CA ARG A 235 -5.02 -4.03 -20.35
C ARG A 235 -5.21 -4.93 -19.12
N VAL A 236 -4.85 -4.43 -17.93
CA VAL A 236 -5.11 -5.16 -16.67
C VAL A 236 -6.62 -5.30 -16.42
N ALA A 237 -7.38 -4.22 -16.61
CA ALA A 237 -8.84 -4.24 -16.48
C ALA A 237 -9.50 -5.15 -17.51
N GLU A 238 -9.09 -5.06 -18.78
CA GLU A 238 -9.54 -5.90 -19.88
C GLU A 238 -9.22 -7.39 -19.67
N ALA A 239 -8.11 -7.74 -19.00
CA ALA A 239 -7.77 -9.10 -18.65
C ALA A 239 -8.71 -9.72 -17.60
N GLY A 240 -9.72 -8.99 -17.13
CA GLY A 240 -10.74 -9.48 -16.21
C GLY A 240 -10.41 -9.27 -14.73
N VAL A 241 -9.38 -8.49 -14.41
CA VAL A 241 -9.07 -8.10 -13.03
C VAL A 241 -10.18 -7.19 -12.51
N ARG A 242 -10.70 -7.47 -11.31
CA ARG A 242 -11.78 -6.72 -10.66
C ARG A 242 -11.35 -5.99 -9.40
N VAL A 243 -10.22 -6.39 -8.82
CA VAL A 243 -9.66 -5.74 -7.62
C VAL A 243 -8.18 -5.44 -7.86
N LEU A 244 -7.85 -4.14 -7.87
CA LEU A 244 -6.48 -3.65 -7.96
C LEU A 244 -5.92 -3.42 -6.55
N LYS A 245 -4.79 -4.05 -6.25
CA LYS A 245 -4.14 -3.98 -4.93
C LYS A 245 -2.84 -3.20 -4.99
N ILE A 246 -2.72 -2.22 -4.12
CA ILE A 246 -1.48 -1.45 -3.91
C ILE A 246 -0.70 -2.08 -2.75
N GLU A 247 0.58 -2.41 -2.96
CA GLU A 247 1.46 -2.83 -1.85
C GLU A 247 2.09 -1.60 -1.17
N GLY A 248 2.08 -1.55 0.17
CA GLY A 248 2.68 -0.42 0.86
C GLY A 248 2.27 -0.20 2.31
N ARG A 249 1.85 -1.20 3.09
CA ARG A 249 1.43 -1.04 4.51
C ARG A 249 2.49 -0.41 5.42
N ALA A 250 3.76 -0.55 5.09
CA ALA A 250 4.87 0.07 5.81
C ALA A 250 5.28 1.45 5.24
N ARG A 251 4.47 2.04 4.34
CA ARG A 251 4.74 3.33 3.71
C ARG A 251 4.02 4.46 4.45
N GLY A 252 4.55 5.67 4.29
CA GLY A 252 3.95 6.88 4.85
C GLY A 252 2.63 7.28 4.18
N PRO A 253 1.84 8.14 4.82
CA PRO A 253 0.55 8.57 4.32
C PRO A 253 0.64 9.31 2.98
N GLU A 254 1.73 10.01 2.69
CA GLU A 254 1.97 10.67 1.40
C GLU A 254 2.10 9.66 0.25
N TYR A 255 2.73 8.51 0.49
CA TYR A 255 2.79 7.42 -0.48
C TYR A 255 1.38 6.89 -0.77
N VAL A 256 0.62 6.62 0.28
CA VAL A 256 -0.75 6.09 0.15
C VAL A 256 -1.62 7.08 -0.62
N ALA A 257 -1.61 8.37 -0.24
CA ALA A 257 -2.38 9.40 -0.92
C ALA A 257 -2.02 9.52 -2.40
N THR A 258 -0.73 9.60 -2.71
CA THR A 258 -0.25 9.81 -4.09
C THR A 258 -0.58 8.60 -4.97
N VAL A 259 -0.28 7.38 -4.50
CA VAL A 259 -0.51 6.17 -5.30
C VAL A 259 -1.99 5.90 -5.49
N VAL A 260 -2.81 6.02 -4.43
CA VAL A 260 -4.26 5.81 -4.54
C VAL A 260 -4.87 6.80 -5.52
N ARG A 261 -4.55 8.10 -5.41
CA ARG A 261 -5.07 9.15 -6.30
C ARG A 261 -4.66 8.92 -7.77
N ALA A 262 -3.43 8.51 -8.01
CA ALA A 262 -2.96 8.23 -9.36
C ALA A 262 -3.74 7.07 -10.01
N TYR A 263 -3.94 5.98 -9.28
CA TYR A 263 -4.71 4.84 -9.79
C TYR A 263 -6.22 5.12 -9.86
N ASP A 264 -6.81 5.91 -8.96
CA ASP A 264 -8.21 6.36 -9.06
C ASP A 264 -8.42 7.21 -10.31
N ARG A 265 -7.55 8.19 -10.58
CA ARG A 265 -7.60 9.02 -11.80
C ARG A 265 -7.48 8.17 -13.07
N ALA A 266 -6.55 7.23 -13.10
CA ALA A 266 -6.39 6.34 -14.25
C ALA A 266 -7.62 5.45 -14.48
N LEU A 267 -8.21 4.89 -13.41
CA LEU A 267 -9.42 4.08 -13.50
C LEU A 267 -10.63 4.89 -13.97
N ARG A 268 -10.81 6.13 -13.49
CA ARG A 268 -11.88 7.02 -13.97
C ARG A 268 -11.74 7.32 -15.45
N ALA A 269 -10.54 7.62 -15.92
CA ALA A 269 -10.28 7.85 -17.34
C ALA A 269 -10.63 6.62 -18.22
N ILE A 270 -10.36 5.40 -17.72
CA ILE A 270 -10.66 4.15 -18.41
C ILE A 270 -12.16 3.82 -18.37
N CYS A 271 -12.80 3.95 -17.19
CA CYS A 271 -14.12 3.38 -16.95
C CYS A 271 -15.27 4.40 -17.05
N ASP A 272 -15.05 5.63 -16.58
CA ASP A 272 -16.12 6.61 -16.41
C ASP A 272 -16.12 7.66 -17.54
N ASP A 273 -14.95 8.21 -17.87
CA ASP A 273 -14.84 9.32 -18.81
C ASP A 273 -14.78 8.86 -20.28
N GLY A 274 -14.48 7.57 -20.52
CA GLY A 274 -14.31 7.01 -21.87
C GLY A 274 -13.13 7.60 -22.66
N ALA A 275 -12.31 8.45 -22.02
CA ALA A 275 -11.13 9.07 -22.63
C ALA A 275 -9.96 8.08 -22.78
N GLY A 276 -9.94 7.03 -21.95
CA GLY A 276 -8.85 6.08 -21.88
C GLY A 276 -7.58 6.65 -21.25
N LEU A 277 -6.51 5.88 -21.27
CA LEU A 277 -5.18 6.32 -20.83
C LEU A 277 -4.47 7.05 -21.96
N THR A 278 -4.52 8.39 -21.97
CA THR A 278 -3.73 9.16 -22.93
C THR A 278 -2.25 9.20 -22.51
N PRO A 279 -1.31 9.34 -23.48
CA PRO A 279 0.11 9.47 -23.15
C PRO A 279 0.42 10.60 -22.15
N GLU A 280 -0.27 11.74 -22.28
CA GLU A 280 -0.11 12.91 -21.42
C GLU A 280 -0.54 12.61 -19.99
N LEU A 281 -1.69 11.94 -19.82
CA LEU A 281 -2.15 11.51 -18.48
C LEU A 281 -1.18 10.51 -17.86
N VAL A 282 -0.68 9.55 -18.63
CA VAL A 282 0.30 8.57 -18.15
C VAL A 282 1.58 9.27 -17.69
N GLU A 283 2.12 10.22 -18.46
CA GLU A 283 3.33 10.98 -18.11
C GLU A 283 3.13 11.80 -16.82
N GLU A 284 1.98 12.46 -16.67
CA GLU A 284 1.61 13.17 -15.45
C GLU A 284 1.58 12.24 -14.25
N LEU A 285 0.86 11.10 -14.36
CA LEU A 285 0.74 10.12 -13.28
C LEU A 285 2.08 9.46 -12.94
N ASP A 286 2.92 9.19 -13.92
CA ASP A 286 4.28 8.68 -13.72
C ASP A 286 5.15 9.68 -12.95
N THR A 287 5.04 10.96 -13.27
CA THR A 287 5.72 12.04 -12.55
C THR A 287 5.27 12.06 -11.08
N GLU A 288 3.97 12.00 -10.82
CA GLU A 288 3.44 11.96 -9.45
C GLU A 288 3.93 10.71 -8.68
N LEU A 289 3.85 9.54 -9.29
CA LEU A 289 4.30 8.28 -8.67
C LEU A 289 5.81 8.29 -8.37
N SER A 290 6.62 8.99 -9.17
CA SER A 290 8.06 9.12 -8.94
C SER A 290 8.41 9.95 -7.70
N LYS A 291 7.53 10.83 -7.23
CA LYS A 291 7.77 11.71 -6.07
C LYS A 291 7.83 10.94 -4.76
N VAL A 292 7.13 9.80 -4.67
CA VAL A 292 7.04 9.01 -3.45
C VAL A 292 7.97 7.80 -3.49
N PHE A 293 8.14 7.13 -2.35
CA PHE A 293 9.06 6.00 -2.21
C PHE A 293 8.88 4.96 -3.32
N ASN A 294 9.95 4.66 -4.04
CA ASN A 294 10.05 3.56 -5.00
C ASN A 294 11.51 3.07 -5.10
N ARG A 295 11.74 1.94 -5.77
CA ARG A 295 13.06 1.35 -6.04
C ARG A 295 13.40 1.30 -7.53
N GLY A 296 12.90 2.30 -8.29
CA GLY A 296 12.74 2.19 -9.72
C GLY A 296 11.52 1.34 -10.04
N PHE A 297 10.96 1.50 -11.23
CA PHE A 297 9.73 0.82 -11.64
C PHE A 297 9.99 -0.17 -12.77
N TRP A 298 9.16 -1.20 -12.84
CA TRP A 298 9.05 -2.13 -13.96
C TRP A 298 7.65 -2.76 -14.00
N ASP A 299 7.35 -3.47 -15.10
CA ASP A 299 6.00 -3.99 -15.39
C ASP A 299 5.70 -5.32 -14.67
N GLY A 300 6.63 -5.83 -13.90
CA GLY A 300 6.56 -7.20 -13.42
C GLY A 300 6.62 -8.20 -14.58
N TYR A 301 5.94 -9.32 -14.44
CA TYR A 301 5.83 -10.33 -15.50
C TYR A 301 4.56 -10.16 -16.36
N TYR A 302 3.77 -9.13 -16.10
CA TYR A 302 2.42 -8.97 -16.67
C TYR A 302 2.41 -8.82 -18.20
N LEU A 303 3.45 -8.21 -18.79
CA LEU A 303 3.58 -8.07 -20.22
C LEU A 303 4.39 -9.20 -20.91
N GLY A 304 4.68 -10.29 -20.15
CA GLY A 304 5.39 -11.46 -20.68
C GLY A 304 6.91 -11.37 -20.60
N GLN A 305 7.46 -10.49 -19.78
CA GLN A 305 8.90 -10.43 -19.51
C GLN A 305 9.42 -11.76 -18.97
N ARG A 306 10.59 -12.19 -19.45
CA ARG A 306 11.23 -13.45 -19.04
C ARG A 306 12.27 -13.27 -17.94
N LEU A 307 12.81 -12.06 -17.80
CA LEU A 307 13.82 -11.71 -16.81
C LEU A 307 13.29 -10.60 -15.89
N GLY A 308 13.62 -10.69 -14.61
CA GLY A 308 13.30 -9.64 -13.64
C GLY A 308 14.20 -8.42 -13.82
N GLU A 309 13.72 -7.27 -13.35
CA GLU A 309 14.50 -6.04 -13.27
C GLU A 309 14.88 -5.72 -11.84
N TRP A 310 16.11 -5.27 -11.64
CA TRP A 310 16.69 -5.06 -10.33
C TRP A 310 16.89 -3.58 -10.02
N SER A 311 16.74 -3.23 -8.74
CA SER A 311 17.05 -1.88 -8.27
C SER A 311 18.53 -1.56 -8.46
N SER A 312 18.82 -0.37 -8.98
CA SER A 312 20.19 0.10 -9.22
C SER A 312 20.85 0.76 -8.00
N LYS A 313 20.09 1.01 -6.92
CA LYS A 313 20.61 1.62 -5.70
C LYS A 313 19.91 1.13 -4.45
N TYR A 314 20.57 1.28 -3.31
CA TYR A 314 19.99 1.01 -1.99
C TYR A 314 18.99 2.11 -1.61
N GLY A 315 17.88 1.73 -1.00
CA GLY A 315 16.89 2.67 -0.48
C GLY A 315 15.86 3.14 -1.49
N SER A 316 15.55 4.43 -1.47
CA SER A 316 14.51 5.04 -2.29
C SER A 316 15.07 5.70 -3.55
N SER A 317 14.34 5.57 -4.65
CA SER A 317 14.53 6.31 -5.90
C SER A 317 13.53 7.46 -6.05
N ALA A 318 12.82 7.80 -4.98
CA ALA A 318 11.90 8.94 -4.98
C ALA A 318 12.63 10.24 -5.37
N THR A 319 11.94 11.09 -6.11
CA THR A 319 12.47 12.39 -6.54
C THR A 319 12.25 13.48 -5.50
N ARG A 320 11.47 13.19 -4.45
CA ARG A 320 11.16 14.10 -3.35
C ARG A 320 11.38 13.42 -2.00
N ARG A 321 11.66 14.23 -0.98
CA ARG A 321 11.76 13.78 0.42
C ARG A 321 11.04 14.73 1.36
N LYS A 322 10.59 14.21 2.50
CA LYS A 322 10.00 14.99 3.58
C LYS A 322 11.08 15.45 4.56
N LYS A 323 11.12 16.75 4.84
CA LYS A 323 11.92 17.34 5.92
C LYS A 323 11.00 18.01 6.92
N TYR A 324 10.95 17.47 8.13
CA TYR A 324 10.11 18.04 9.20
C TYR A 324 10.54 19.46 9.55
N ILE A 325 9.55 20.39 9.65
CA ILE A 325 9.82 21.77 9.97
C ILE A 325 8.90 22.36 11.04
N ALA A 326 7.60 22.00 11.09
CA ALA A 326 6.65 22.66 11.96
C ALA A 326 5.54 21.72 12.43
N LYS A 327 4.83 22.17 13.46
CA LYS A 327 3.70 21.50 14.06
C LYS A 327 2.47 22.43 14.06
N ALA A 328 1.31 21.90 13.66
CA ALA A 328 0.07 22.64 13.65
C ALA A 328 -0.42 22.91 15.08
N VAL A 329 -0.88 24.12 15.29
CA VAL A 329 -1.45 24.64 16.55
C VAL A 329 -2.96 24.76 16.44
N ARG A 330 -3.43 25.35 15.33
CA ARG A 330 -4.84 25.69 15.16
C ARG A 330 -5.21 25.75 13.67
N HIS A 331 -6.49 25.59 13.40
CA HIS A 331 -7.09 25.85 12.10
C HIS A 331 -8.19 26.89 12.22
N TYR A 332 -8.25 27.81 11.28
CA TYR A 332 -9.26 28.83 11.16
C TYR A 332 -10.19 28.55 9.97
N PRO A 333 -11.31 27.80 10.17
CA PRO A 333 -12.12 27.29 9.07
C PRO A 333 -12.72 28.38 8.16
N ARG A 334 -13.06 29.55 8.73
CA ARG A 334 -13.64 30.65 7.95
C ARG A 334 -12.64 31.33 7.02
N LEU A 335 -11.35 31.21 7.33
CA LEU A 335 -10.26 31.81 6.57
C LEU A 335 -9.56 30.79 5.67
N GLY A 336 -9.78 29.48 5.87
CA GLY A 336 -9.05 28.43 5.19
C GLY A 336 -7.56 28.40 5.56
N VAL A 337 -7.21 28.75 6.81
CA VAL A 337 -5.83 28.97 7.25
C VAL A 337 -5.47 28.02 8.39
N GLY A 338 -4.28 27.44 8.32
CA GLY A 338 -3.63 26.70 9.40
C GLY A 338 -2.56 27.55 10.08
N GLU A 339 -2.50 27.51 11.41
CA GLU A 339 -1.47 28.12 12.24
C GLU A 339 -0.50 27.05 12.73
N PHE A 340 0.79 27.33 12.63
CA PHE A 340 1.88 26.40 12.92
C PHE A 340 2.96 27.06 13.78
N ILE A 341 3.67 26.24 14.56
CA ILE A 341 4.91 26.64 15.23
C ILE A 341 6.07 26.02 14.46
N MET A 342 7.03 26.83 14.05
CA MET A 342 8.26 26.40 13.40
C MET A 342 9.22 25.79 14.43
N GLU A 343 9.46 24.49 14.32
CA GLU A 343 10.36 23.77 15.23
C GLU A 343 11.76 23.58 14.65
N ALA A 344 11.88 23.57 13.31
CA ALA A 344 13.15 23.39 12.63
C ALA A 344 13.15 23.99 11.23
N GLY A 345 14.32 24.46 10.76
CA GLY A 345 14.46 24.99 9.40
C GLY A 345 13.76 26.31 9.17
N GLU A 346 13.31 26.52 7.95
CA GLU A 346 12.66 27.71 7.44
C GLU A 346 11.60 27.33 6.40
N LEU A 347 10.67 28.27 6.09
CA LEU A 347 9.61 28.09 5.09
C LEU A 347 9.44 29.39 4.32
N HIS A 348 9.29 29.31 3.00
CA HIS A 348 9.09 30.47 2.12
C HIS A 348 7.86 30.28 1.21
N PRO A 349 7.26 31.36 0.72
CA PRO A 349 6.28 31.30 -0.37
C PRO A 349 6.90 30.62 -1.60
N GLY A 350 6.14 29.71 -2.21
CA GLY A 350 6.60 28.86 -3.31
C GLY A 350 7.09 27.47 -2.90
N ASP A 351 7.36 27.25 -1.61
CA ASP A 351 7.74 25.93 -1.11
C ASP A 351 6.59 24.92 -1.23
N GLU A 352 6.90 23.72 -1.68
CA GLU A 352 5.97 22.59 -1.61
C GLU A 352 6.03 21.97 -0.22
N ILE A 353 4.88 21.67 0.36
CA ILE A 353 4.76 21.12 1.72
C ILE A 353 3.86 19.89 1.76
N VAL A 354 4.12 19.03 2.76
CA VAL A 354 3.22 17.94 3.14
C VAL A 354 2.82 18.12 4.60
N ILE A 355 1.51 18.12 4.86
CA ILE A 355 0.96 18.13 6.22
C ILE A 355 0.39 16.73 6.49
N THR A 356 0.80 16.09 7.59
CA THR A 356 0.28 14.77 7.96
C THR A 356 -0.25 14.76 9.38
N GLY A 357 -1.33 14.01 9.58
CA GLY A 357 -1.93 13.81 10.91
C GLY A 357 -2.94 12.65 10.93
N PRO A 358 -3.24 12.13 12.14
CA PRO A 358 -4.07 10.92 12.32
C PRO A 358 -5.47 11.00 11.70
N VAL A 359 -6.03 12.21 11.55
CA VAL A 359 -7.35 12.47 10.96
C VAL A 359 -7.25 13.33 9.70
N THR A 360 -6.15 14.05 9.54
CA THR A 360 -5.88 14.89 8.36
C THR A 360 -5.38 14.05 7.19
N GLY A 361 -4.78 12.89 7.46
CA GLY A 361 -4.18 12.05 6.44
C GLY A 361 -2.90 12.67 5.90
N ALA A 362 -2.85 12.98 4.60
CA ALA A 362 -1.76 13.67 3.95
C ALA A 362 -2.30 14.76 3.01
N LEU A 363 -1.93 16.01 3.26
CA LEU A 363 -2.23 17.16 2.42
C LEU A 363 -0.93 17.63 1.77
N VAL A 364 -0.91 17.69 0.45
CA VAL A 364 0.21 18.24 -0.33
C VAL A 364 -0.27 19.56 -0.94
N THR A 365 0.48 20.62 -0.75
CA THR A 365 0.17 21.94 -1.29
C THR A 365 1.43 22.79 -1.43
N THR A 366 1.33 23.86 -2.21
CA THR A 366 2.36 24.91 -2.30
C THR A 366 2.00 26.05 -1.38
N VAL A 367 2.97 26.62 -0.69
CA VAL A 367 2.81 27.77 0.19
C VAL A 367 2.61 29.02 -0.66
N GLU A 368 1.41 29.60 -0.65
CA GLU A 368 1.11 30.81 -1.40
C GLU A 368 1.54 32.07 -0.65
N GLN A 369 1.30 32.12 0.65
CA GLN A 369 1.59 33.24 1.52
C GLN A 369 1.87 32.74 2.94
N ILE A 370 2.77 33.44 3.63
CA ILE A 370 3.06 33.24 5.06
C ILE A 370 2.71 34.53 5.80
N ARG A 371 2.12 34.38 6.98
CA ARG A 371 1.85 35.52 7.90
C ARG A 371 2.35 35.21 9.30
N LEU A 372 2.99 36.23 9.91
CA LEU A 372 3.22 36.28 11.34
C LEU A 372 2.15 37.25 11.91
N ASP A 373 1.28 36.71 12.78
CA ASP A 373 0.03 37.38 13.19
C ASP A 373 -0.83 37.81 11.97
N VAL A 374 -0.87 39.07 11.66
CA VAL A 374 -1.64 39.64 10.53
C VAL A 374 -0.75 40.05 9.35
N ASP A 375 0.55 40.19 9.56
CA ASP A 375 1.47 40.76 8.58
C ASP A 375 2.01 39.68 7.63
N PRO A 376 1.96 39.91 6.32
CA PRO A 376 2.60 39.02 5.35
C PRO A 376 4.12 39.14 5.47
N VAL A 377 4.82 37.97 5.40
CA VAL A 377 6.27 37.90 5.50
C VAL A 377 6.86 37.04 4.36
N GLU A 378 8.14 37.25 4.06
CA GLU A 378 8.85 36.49 3.03
C GLU A 378 9.33 35.15 3.51
N GLY A 379 9.25 34.84 4.81
CA GLY A 379 9.63 33.55 5.37
C GLY A 379 9.28 33.42 6.85
N ALA A 380 9.17 32.18 7.32
CA ALA A 380 9.03 31.83 8.72
C ALA A 380 10.25 31.01 9.16
N TYR A 381 10.75 31.27 10.36
CA TYR A 381 11.99 30.71 10.89
C TYR A 381 11.75 30.00 12.23
N LYS A 382 12.71 29.20 12.65
CA LYS A 382 12.63 28.44 13.91
C LYS A 382 12.23 29.35 15.09
N GLY A 383 11.15 29.01 15.77
CA GLY A 383 10.57 29.74 16.90
C GLY A 383 9.35 30.57 16.52
N ASP A 384 9.14 30.85 15.25
CA ASP A 384 7.99 31.66 14.80
C ASP A 384 6.70 30.85 14.91
N THR A 385 5.63 31.58 15.27
CA THR A 385 4.26 31.10 15.06
C THR A 385 3.72 31.79 13.82
N PHE A 386 3.38 31.01 12.82
CA PHE A 386 3.01 31.50 11.49
C PHE A 386 1.72 30.85 11.00
N SER A 387 1.08 31.48 10.04
CA SER A 387 -0.10 30.95 9.38
C SER A 387 0.04 30.93 7.87
N ILE A 388 -0.54 29.88 7.25
CA ILE A 388 -0.57 29.68 5.80
C ILE A 388 -1.96 29.22 5.36
N PRO A 389 -2.41 29.54 4.13
CA PRO A 389 -3.57 28.92 3.51
C PRO A 389 -3.38 27.40 3.40
N VAL A 390 -4.42 26.64 3.69
CA VAL A 390 -4.41 25.18 3.59
C VAL A 390 -5.66 24.68 2.88
N PRO A 391 -5.55 23.68 1.98
CA PRO A 391 -6.68 23.21 1.15
C PRO A 391 -7.75 22.47 1.93
N ALA A 392 -7.42 22.02 3.15
CA ALA A 392 -8.35 21.29 4.02
C ALA A 392 -8.02 21.53 5.50
N ARG A 393 -8.91 21.09 6.38
CA ARG A 393 -8.76 21.27 7.81
C ARG A 393 -7.53 20.55 8.36
N VAL A 394 -6.62 21.29 8.99
CA VAL A 394 -5.53 20.77 9.81
C VAL A 394 -5.94 20.76 11.29
N ARG A 395 -5.27 19.91 12.07
CA ARG A 395 -5.59 19.71 13.50
C ARG A 395 -4.39 19.97 14.37
N PRO A 396 -4.58 20.41 15.63
CA PRO A 396 -3.48 20.55 16.57
C PRO A 396 -2.66 19.25 16.65
N GLY A 397 -1.36 19.38 16.49
CA GLY A 397 -0.43 18.25 16.49
C GLY A 397 -0.09 17.67 15.12
N ASP A 398 -0.80 18.04 14.06
CA ASP A 398 -0.40 17.66 12.70
C ASP A 398 1.01 18.17 12.39
N ARG A 399 1.76 17.38 11.63
CA ARG A 399 3.15 17.67 11.31
C ARG A 399 3.26 18.26 9.91
N LEU A 400 3.99 19.35 9.77
CA LEU A 400 4.30 20.01 8.51
C LEU A 400 5.74 19.69 8.10
N TYR A 401 5.88 19.30 6.84
CA TYR A 401 7.16 18.94 6.23
C TYR A 401 7.37 19.75 4.95
N LEU A 402 8.60 20.20 4.71
CA LEU A 402 9.02 20.57 3.36
C LEU A 402 9.01 19.33 2.46
N TRP A 403 8.52 19.49 1.23
CA TRP A 403 8.51 18.48 0.19
C TRP A 403 9.56 18.83 -0.86
N GLU A 404 10.81 18.61 -0.50
CA GLU A 404 11.98 19.09 -1.26
C GLU A 404 12.53 18.03 -2.24
N PRO A 405 13.16 18.44 -3.36
CA PRO A 405 13.88 17.52 -4.23
C PRO A 405 14.95 16.72 -3.47
N VAL A 406 15.24 15.50 -3.97
CA VAL A 406 16.32 14.65 -3.41
C VAL A 406 17.61 14.91 -4.16
#